data_d475789ec0882416c1f4d30297159280
#
_entry.id   d475789ec0882416c1f4d30297159280
#
_cell.length_a   1.000
_cell.length_b   1.000
_cell.length_c   1.000
_cell.angle_alpha   90.00
_cell.angle_beta   90.00
_cell.angle_gamma   90.00
#
_symmetry.space_group_name_H-M   'P 1'
#
loop_
_entity.id
_entity.type
_entity.pdbx_description
1 polymer ?
#
loop_
_entity_poly.entity_id
_entity_poly.type
_entity_poly.pdbx_seq_one_letter_code
_entity_poly.pdbx_strand_id
1 'polypeptide(L)'
;MKFVRQFMIILAISFVGELLHALLPLPVPASIYGLVLMLIGLQTGILPLSAVNEAGGFLIEIMPMLFIPAGVGLMVSWGALKPVIIPISIMIVVTTILVMAVSGRIAQFILKKEDKKHE
;
A
#
# COMPACT_ATOMS: atom_id res chain seq x y z
N MET A 1 17.24 -13.14 -13.99
CA MET A 1 16.76 -14.13 -13.01
C MET A 1 16.61 -13.57 -11.60
N LYS A 2 17.51 -12.69 -11.16
CA LYS A 2 17.36 -11.99 -9.87
C LYS A 2 16.05 -11.24 -9.76
N PHE A 3 15.66 -10.53 -10.81
CA PHE A 3 14.45 -9.70 -10.84
C PHE A 3 13.18 -10.55 -10.68
N VAL A 4 13.12 -11.66 -11.39
CA VAL A 4 12.00 -12.61 -11.33
C VAL A 4 11.87 -13.20 -9.93
N ARG A 5 13.00 -13.56 -9.32
CA ARG A 5 13.04 -14.12 -7.97
C ARG A 5 12.48 -13.12 -6.95
N GLN A 6 12.92 -11.86 -7.03
CA GLN A 6 12.45 -10.79 -6.17
C GLN A 6 10.95 -10.56 -6.34
N PHE A 7 10.50 -10.56 -7.58
CA PHE A 7 9.08 -10.39 -7.90
C PHE A 7 8.24 -11.55 -7.34
N MET A 8 8.75 -12.77 -7.43
CA MET A 8 8.06 -13.94 -6.87
C MET A 8 7.94 -13.87 -5.35
N ILE A 9 8.97 -13.36 -4.67
CA ILE A 9 8.93 -13.17 -3.21
C ILE A 9 7.82 -12.18 -2.84
N ILE A 10 7.75 -11.06 -3.55
CA ILE A 10 6.71 -10.05 -3.32
C ILE A 10 5.31 -10.65 -3.57
N LEU A 11 5.14 -11.42 -4.65
CA LEU A 11 3.88 -12.08 -4.97
C LEU A 11 3.51 -13.11 -3.91
N ALA A 12 4.47 -13.88 -3.41
CA ALA A 12 4.22 -14.88 -2.38
C ALA A 12 3.72 -14.22 -1.08
N ILE A 13 4.34 -13.13 -0.67
CA ILE A 13 3.93 -12.39 0.52
C ILE A 13 2.55 -11.75 0.30
N SER A 14 2.30 -11.21 -0.87
CA SER A 14 0.98 -10.66 -1.23
C SER A 14 -0.10 -11.74 -1.19
N PHE A 15 0.22 -12.94 -1.67
CA PHE A 15 -0.70 -14.08 -1.64
C PHE A 15 -1.02 -14.50 -0.21
N VAL A 16 -0.01 -14.54 0.67
CA VAL A 16 -0.22 -14.85 2.09
C VAL A 16 -1.10 -13.77 2.73
N GLY A 17 -0.88 -12.50 2.38
CA GLY A 17 -1.73 -11.40 2.84
C GLY A 17 -3.18 -11.56 2.41
N GLU A 18 -3.39 -12.00 1.17
CA GLU A 18 -4.73 -12.26 0.65
C GLU A 18 -5.41 -13.44 1.36
N LEU A 19 -4.66 -14.49 1.65
CA LEU A 19 -5.15 -15.61 2.43
C LEU A 19 -5.57 -15.20 3.84
N LEU A 20 -4.77 -14.35 4.49
CA LEU A 20 -5.10 -13.82 5.81
C LEU A 20 -6.37 -12.98 5.77
N HIS A 21 -6.53 -12.18 4.72
CA HIS A 21 -7.74 -11.40 4.54
C HIS A 21 -8.99 -12.29 4.40
N ALA A 22 -8.87 -13.41 3.69
CA ALA A 22 -9.96 -14.36 3.53
C ALA A 22 -10.29 -15.10 4.81
N LEU A 23 -9.29 -15.39 5.66
CA LEU A 23 -9.46 -16.13 6.90
C LEU A 23 -9.93 -15.25 8.07
N LEU A 24 -9.47 -14.00 8.12
CA LEU A 24 -9.79 -13.08 9.21
C LEU A 24 -10.96 -12.19 8.83
N PRO A 25 -12.03 -12.12 9.64
CA PRO A 25 -13.20 -11.30 9.35
C PRO A 25 -12.99 -9.83 9.75
N LEU A 26 -11.85 -9.24 9.36
CA LEU A 26 -11.54 -7.85 9.65
C LEU A 26 -11.80 -6.98 8.40
N PRO A 27 -12.36 -5.78 8.56
CA PRO A 27 -12.62 -4.88 7.42
C PRO A 27 -11.35 -4.15 6.99
N VAL A 28 -10.28 -4.90 6.76
CA VAL A 28 -8.96 -4.37 6.39
C VAL A 28 -8.61 -4.92 5.00
N PRO A 29 -8.14 -4.05 4.06
CA PRO A 29 -7.73 -4.54 2.74
C PRO A 29 -6.60 -5.57 2.82
N ALA A 30 -6.59 -6.51 1.87
CA ALA A 30 -5.57 -7.56 1.79
C ALA A 30 -4.16 -6.99 1.67
N SER A 31 -4.01 -5.84 1.01
CA SER A 31 -2.72 -5.17 0.83
C SER A 31 -2.06 -4.76 2.15
N ILE A 32 -2.86 -4.44 3.17
CA ILE A 32 -2.33 -4.07 4.50
C ILE A 32 -1.69 -5.28 5.17
N TYR A 33 -2.29 -6.46 5.04
CA TYR A 33 -1.69 -7.70 5.56
C TYR A 33 -0.34 -7.96 4.89
N GLY A 34 -0.28 -7.81 3.57
CA GLY A 34 0.97 -7.97 2.82
C GLY A 34 2.03 -6.96 3.24
N LEU A 35 1.61 -5.70 3.44
CA LEU A 35 2.51 -4.64 3.89
C LEU A 35 3.12 -4.96 5.26
N VAL A 36 2.29 -5.36 6.21
CA VAL A 36 2.74 -5.69 7.58
C VAL A 36 3.66 -6.91 7.55
N LEU A 37 3.31 -7.95 6.77
CA LEU A 37 4.14 -9.15 6.63
C LEU A 37 5.51 -8.81 6.04
N MET A 38 5.53 -7.97 5.00
CA MET A 38 6.78 -7.53 4.39
C MET A 38 7.62 -6.73 5.38
N LEU A 39 7.01 -5.84 6.12
CA LEU A 39 7.69 -5.04 7.14
C LEU A 39 8.31 -5.92 8.22
N ILE A 40 7.56 -6.88 8.73
CA ILE A 40 8.05 -7.82 9.73
C ILE A 40 9.21 -8.64 9.16
N GLY A 41 9.08 -9.16 7.95
CA GLY A 41 10.11 -9.93 7.28
C GLY A 41 11.41 -9.16 7.10
N LEU A 42 11.31 -7.88 6.74
CA LEU A 42 12.48 -7.01 6.54
C LEU A 42 13.13 -6.61 7.86
N GLN A 43 12.34 -6.31 8.88
CA GLN A 43 12.86 -5.90 10.19
C GLN A 43 13.51 -7.04 10.96
N THR A 44 12.95 -8.23 10.89
CA THR A 44 13.49 -9.40 11.60
C THR A 44 14.70 -10.00 10.91
N GLY A 45 15.02 -9.56 9.69
CA GLY A 45 16.14 -10.07 8.92
C GLY A 45 15.88 -11.41 8.23
N ILE A 46 14.67 -11.95 8.33
CA ILE A 46 14.27 -13.16 7.61
C ILE A 46 14.36 -12.92 6.11
N LEU A 47 13.94 -11.72 5.69
CA LEU A 47 14.02 -11.27 4.29
C LEU A 47 15.03 -10.14 4.19
N PRO A 48 16.18 -10.35 3.50
CA PRO A 48 17.09 -9.22 3.28
C PRO A 48 16.48 -8.22 2.29
N LEU A 49 16.73 -6.95 2.52
CA LEU A 49 16.25 -5.88 1.65
C LEU A 49 16.70 -6.09 0.20
N SER A 50 17.90 -6.61 0.01
CA SER A 50 18.44 -6.92 -1.32
C SER A 50 17.61 -7.95 -2.09
N ALA A 51 16.79 -8.76 -1.38
CA ALA A 51 15.96 -9.78 -2.02
C ALA A 51 14.70 -9.19 -2.69
N VAL A 52 14.32 -7.95 -2.37
CA VAL A 52 13.09 -7.34 -2.89
C VAL A 52 13.30 -5.91 -3.38
N ASN A 53 14.47 -5.32 -3.14
CA ASN A 53 14.73 -3.91 -3.39
C ASN A 53 14.57 -3.49 -4.86
N GLU A 54 15.15 -4.27 -5.78
CA GLU A 54 15.12 -3.94 -7.21
C GLU A 54 13.70 -4.05 -7.78
N ALA A 55 13.01 -5.14 -7.48
CA ALA A 55 11.64 -5.35 -7.95
C ALA A 55 10.68 -4.36 -7.31
N GLY A 56 10.87 -4.07 -6.02
CA GLY A 56 10.08 -3.06 -5.31
C GLY A 56 10.26 -1.67 -5.91
N GLY A 57 11.50 -1.31 -6.22
CA GLY A 57 11.81 -0.04 -6.88
C GLY A 57 11.15 0.07 -8.26
N PHE A 58 11.20 -1.00 -9.03
CA PHE A 58 10.53 -1.06 -10.33
C PHE A 58 9.02 -0.88 -10.20
N LEU A 59 8.40 -1.55 -9.23
CA LEU A 59 6.96 -1.41 -8.99
C LEU A 59 6.57 0.02 -8.62
N ILE A 60 7.38 0.69 -7.80
CA ILE A 60 7.15 2.09 -7.46
C ILE A 60 7.28 2.98 -8.69
N GLU A 61 8.27 2.70 -9.54
CA GLU A 61 8.52 3.48 -10.75
C GLU A 61 7.34 3.37 -11.74
N ILE A 62 6.75 2.19 -11.90
CA ILE A 62 5.61 1.98 -12.79
C ILE A 62 4.26 2.24 -12.13
N MET A 63 4.25 2.64 -10.86
CA MET A 63 3.01 2.87 -10.13
C MET A 63 2.03 3.82 -10.85
N PRO A 64 2.47 4.97 -11.44
CA PRO A 64 1.54 5.80 -12.20
C PRO A 64 0.89 5.08 -13.38
N MET A 65 1.60 4.16 -14.02
CA MET A 65 1.06 3.38 -15.15
C MET A 65 -0.02 2.40 -14.71
N LEU A 66 0.06 1.91 -13.46
CA LEU A 66 -0.92 0.99 -12.92
C LEU A 66 -2.29 1.64 -12.69
N PHE A 67 -2.33 2.99 -12.61
CA PHE A 67 -3.59 3.72 -12.47
C PHE A 67 -4.35 3.88 -13.79
N ILE A 68 -3.71 3.62 -14.94
CA ILE A 68 -4.36 3.77 -16.26
C ILE A 68 -5.56 2.84 -16.42
N PRO A 69 -5.46 1.51 -16.12
CA PRO A 69 -6.64 0.64 -16.18
C PRO A 69 -7.76 1.06 -15.22
N ALA A 70 -7.41 1.57 -14.05
CA ALA A 70 -8.39 2.06 -13.10
C ALA A 70 -9.13 3.29 -13.64
N GLY A 71 -8.39 4.21 -14.27
CA GLY A 71 -8.97 5.39 -14.92
C GLY A 71 -9.93 5.03 -16.03
N VAL A 72 -9.55 4.06 -16.87
CA VAL A 72 -10.42 3.56 -17.95
C VAL A 72 -11.68 2.92 -17.35
N GLY A 73 -11.53 2.14 -16.28
CA GLY A 73 -12.64 1.54 -15.56
C GLY A 73 -13.64 2.59 -15.06
N LEU A 74 -13.14 3.71 -14.55
CA LEU A 74 -14.00 4.82 -14.11
C LEU A 74 -14.78 5.43 -15.27
N MET A 75 -14.13 5.57 -16.42
CA MET A 75 -14.79 6.09 -17.62
C MET A 75 -15.94 5.20 -18.07
N VAL A 76 -15.73 3.88 -18.07
CA VAL A 76 -16.76 2.90 -18.45
C VAL A 76 -17.90 2.90 -17.42
N SER A 77 -17.58 3.09 -16.15
CA SER A 77 -18.55 3.08 -15.05
C SER A 77 -19.20 4.45 -14.81
N TRP A 78 -18.97 5.43 -15.67
CA TRP A 78 -19.46 6.79 -15.49
C TRP A 78 -20.96 6.87 -15.26
N GLY A 79 -21.74 6.03 -15.97
CA GLY A 79 -23.20 6.00 -15.79
C GLY A 79 -23.64 5.62 -14.38
N ALA A 80 -22.89 4.73 -13.72
CA ALA A 80 -23.16 4.32 -12.35
C ALA A 80 -22.62 5.35 -11.34
N LEU A 81 -21.54 6.04 -11.71
CA LEU A 81 -20.87 7.00 -10.84
C LEU A 81 -21.57 8.34 -10.77
N LYS A 82 -22.14 8.78 -11.89
CA LYS A 82 -22.75 10.11 -12.03
C LYS A 82 -23.81 10.43 -10.96
N PRO A 83 -24.76 9.53 -10.61
CA PRO A 83 -25.75 9.84 -9.58
C PRO A 83 -25.18 10.01 -8.18
N VAL A 84 -24.02 9.45 -7.89
CA VAL A 84 -23.42 9.47 -6.56
C VAL A 84 -22.10 10.26 -6.52
N ILE A 85 -21.90 11.11 -7.55
CA ILE A 85 -20.63 11.84 -7.68
C ILE A 85 -20.41 12.84 -6.54
N ILE A 86 -21.46 13.47 -6.05
CA ILE A 86 -21.37 14.46 -4.96
C ILE A 86 -20.96 13.78 -3.64
N PRO A 87 -21.66 12.71 -3.17
CA PRO A 87 -21.21 11.99 -1.97
C PRO A 87 -19.80 11.44 -2.10
N ILE A 88 -19.45 10.87 -3.27
CA ILE A 88 -18.11 10.31 -3.49
C ILE A 88 -17.05 11.40 -3.43
N SER A 89 -17.30 12.56 -4.03
CA SER A 89 -16.35 13.69 -3.99
C SER A 89 -16.12 14.17 -2.57
N ILE A 90 -17.17 14.28 -1.77
CA ILE A 90 -17.07 14.67 -0.36
C ILE A 90 -16.24 13.62 0.40
N MET A 91 -16.51 12.33 0.18
CA MET A 91 -15.76 11.24 0.81
C MET A 91 -14.28 11.28 0.44
N ILE A 92 -13.96 11.52 -0.83
CA ILE A 92 -12.57 11.61 -1.29
C ILE A 92 -11.83 12.74 -0.59
N VAL A 93 -12.45 13.93 -0.54
CA VAL A 93 -11.83 15.10 0.11
C VAL A 93 -11.62 14.84 1.60
N VAL A 94 -12.66 14.36 2.29
CA VAL A 94 -12.62 14.11 3.74
C VAL A 94 -11.59 13.03 4.06
N THR A 95 -11.60 11.92 3.35
CA THR A 95 -10.65 10.82 3.60
C THR A 95 -9.23 11.21 3.26
N THR A 96 -9.02 12.00 2.19
CA THR A 96 -7.69 12.49 1.83
C THR A 96 -7.12 13.39 2.92
N ILE A 97 -7.91 14.34 3.40
CA ILE A 97 -7.48 15.23 4.49
C ILE A 97 -7.18 14.42 5.75
N LEU A 98 -8.04 13.47 6.08
CA LEU A 98 -7.91 12.64 7.27
C LEU A 98 -6.63 11.77 7.19
N VAL A 99 -6.39 11.13 6.05
CA VAL A 99 -5.21 10.30 5.85
C VAL A 99 -3.94 11.15 5.90
N MET A 100 -3.94 12.32 5.27
CA MET A 100 -2.79 13.22 5.30
C MET A 100 -2.50 13.70 6.73
N ALA A 101 -3.53 14.06 7.48
CA ALA A 101 -3.37 14.53 8.85
C ALA A 101 -2.83 13.42 9.77
N VAL A 102 -3.41 12.22 9.69
CA VAL A 102 -3.00 11.08 10.53
C VAL A 102 -1.58 10.64 10.16
N SER A 103 -1.31 10.45 8.87
CA SER A 103 0.01 10.04 8.40
C SER A 103 1.09 11.06 8.76
N GLY A 104 0.79 12.34 8.56
CA GLY A 104 1.71 13.41 8.90
C GLY A 104 2.03 13.47 10.39
N ARG A 105 1.03 13.30 11.23
CA ARG A 105 1.22 13.28 12.69
C ARG A 105 2.02 12.08 13.15
N ILE A 106 1.74 10.91 12.60
CA ILE A 106 2.48 9.70 12.94
C ILE A 106 3.94 9.84 12.51
N ALA A 107 4.17 10.34 11.30
CA ALA A 107 5.53 10.58 10.79
C ALA A 107 6.29 11.57 11.66
N GLN A 108 5.66 12.68 12.06
CA GLN A 108 6.26 13.65 12.95
C GLN A 108 6.59 13.09 14.34
N PHE A 109 5.70 12.26 14.87
CA PHE A 109 5.91 11.59 16.15
C PHE A 109 7.13 10.67 16.11
N ILE A 110 7.26 9.90 15.05
CA ILE A 110 8.40 8.98 14.86
C ILE A 110 9.69 9.78 14.71
N LEU A 111 9.68 10.84 13.92
CA LEU A 111 10.85 11.70 13.69
C LEU A 111 11.31 12.39 14.98
N LYS A 112 10.37 12.90 15.78
CA LYS A 112 10.68 13.53 17.07
C LYS A 112 11.29 12.54 18.04
N LYS A 113 10.79 11.30 18.04
CA LYS A 113 11.31 10.25 18.91
C LYS A 113 12.74 9.86 18.52
N GLU A 114 13.03 9.88 17.23
CA GLU A 114 14.37 9.60 16.71
C GLU A 114 15.35 10.72 17.05
N ASP A 115 14.94 11.97 16.91
CA ASP A 115 15.76 13.14 17.28
C ASP A 115 16.14 13.12 18.77
N LYS A 116 15.22 12.73 19.64
CA LYS A 116 15.48 12.61 21.08
C LYS A 116 16.48 11.50 21.41
N LYS A 117 16.57 10.48 20.55
CA LYS A 117 17.54 9.39 20.73
C LYS A 117 18.95 9.80 20.34
N HIS A 118 19.10 10.79 19.47
CA HIS A 118 20.40 11.28 18.99
C HIS A 118 20.93 12.47 19.78
N GLU A 119 20.15 13.03 20.67
CA GLU A 119 20.58 14.03 21.64
C GLU A 119 21.09 13.35 22.92
#